data_db07d1a9dca1a269029ed480fabf355c
#
_entry.id   db07d1a9dca1a269029ed480fabf355c
#
_cell.length_a   1.000
_cell.length_b   1.000
_cell.length_c   1.000
_cell.angle_alpha   90.00
_cell.angle_beta   90.00
_cell.angle_gamma   90.00
#
_symmetry.space_group_name_H-M   'P 1'
#
loop_
_entity.id
_entity.type
_entity.pdbx_description
1 polymer ?
#
loop_
_entity_poly.entity_id
_entity_poly.type
_entity_poly.pdbx_seq_one_letter_code
_entity_poly.pdbx_strand_id
1 'polypeptide(L)'
;MARKSRKQTAAPMPAPSLYVHVALYIRLSVEDNKKRGCSVENQKLVLNDFLSDKPDFVVYDTYIDNGATGTNFHRPGFQQMLSDIEAGHINCVIVKDLSRLGRNSIDTGYYIEQYFHAHNVRFIAVTDQFDTADSGNLHGGIMLPLKNMINEAYALDIGRKIKAQARQAMKDGDYIGARAPYGYRKDPDDCHKLLIDENTAPVVKQIFEWAHEHVALNRIVRNLNEMGIPAPSHYKKTTGEITSPGLIGSGKWQTRTVMKILESEVYTGDLVQGKTKIVDHQQVKAGEDNLIIVKCTHEPIIKIGRAHV
;
A
#
# COMPACT_ATOMS: atom_id res chain seq x y z
N MET A 1 -44.04 -8.55 -52.84
CA MET A 1 -44.25 -7.72 -51.64
C MET A 1 -42.86 -7.29 -51.09
N ALA A 2 -42.47 -6.03 -51.31
CA ALA A 2 -41.17 -5.52 -50.95
C ALA A 2 -41.19 -4.96 -49.49
N ARG A 3 -40.35 -5.46 -48.64
CA ARG A 3 -40.17 -5.03 -47.24
C ARG A 3 -39.45 -3.65 -47.23
N LYS A 4 -40.15 -2.58 -46.83
CA LYS A 4 -39.56 -1.25 -46.59
C LYS A 4 -38.63 -1.33 -45.40
N SER A 5 -37.31 -1.10 -45.63
CA SER A 5 -36.30 -0.87 -44.59
C SER A 5 -36.60 0.46 -43.87
N ARG A 6 -36.81 0.40 -42.56
CA ARG A 6 -36.97 1.56 -41.69
C ARG A 6 -35.57 2.12 -41.43
N LYS A 7 -35.20 3.23 -42.10
CA LYS A 7 -34.03 4.03 -41.74
C LYS A 7 -34.23 4.54 -40.29
N GLN A 8 -33.43 4.05 -39.36
CA GLN A 8 -33.27 4.73 -38.08
C GLN A 8 -32.58 6.07 -38.34
N THR A 9 -33.30 7.15 -38.15
CA THR A 9 -32.76 8.50 -38.08
C THR A 9 -31.94 8.58 -36.80
N ALA A 10 -30.62 8.72 -36.93
CA ALA A 10 -29.73 9.06 -35.81
C ALA A 10 -30.23 10.38 -35.20
N ALA A 11 -30.32 10.41 -33.87
CA ALA A 11 -30.64 11.62 -33.13
C ALA A 11 -29.66 12.74 -33.52
N PRO A 12 -30.11 13.99 -33.67
CA PRO A 12 -29.23 15.09 -33.99
C PRO A 12 -28.18 15.24 -32.88
N MET A 13 -26.92 15.30 -33.28
CA MET A 13 -25.83 15.65 -32.38
C MET A 13 -26.12 17.00 -31.73
N PRO A 14 -25.99 17.16 -30.40
CA PRO A 14 -26.16 18.47 -29.77
C PRO A 14 -25.16 19.46 -30.40
N ALA A 15 -25.62 20.69 -30.63
CA ALA A 15 -24.76 21.76 -31.10
C ALA A 15 -23.56 21.94 -30.17
N PRO A 16 -22.36 22.26 -30.69
CA PRO A 16 -21.17 22.44 -29.83
C PRO A 16 -21.51 23.52 -28.80
N SER A 17 -21.47 23.15 -27.51
CA SER A 17 -21.64 24.11 -26.41
C SER A 17 -20.45 25.06 -26.44
N LEU A 18 -20.70 26.34 -26.31
CA LEU A 18 -19.65 27.38 -26.18
C LEU A 18 -18.81 27.17 -24.89
N TYR A 19 -19.27 26.32 -24.00
CA TYR A 19 -18.65 26.07 -22.71
C TYR A 19 -18.00 24.68 -22.64
N VAL A 20 -16.86 24.62 -21.94
CA VAL A 20 -16.15 23.39 -21.64
C VAL A 20 -16.64 22.89 -20.28
N HIS A 21 -17.38 21.78 -20.26
CA HIS A 21 -17.86 21.15 -19.02
C HIS A 21 -16.79 20.29 -18.40
N VAL A 22 -16.29 20.71 -17.24
CA VAL A 22 -15.08 20.20 -16.62
C VAL A 22 -15.40 19.24 -15.48
N ALA A 23 -14.78 18.06 -15.50
CA ALA A 23 -14.61 17.20 -14.33
C ALA A 23 -13.25 17.48 -13.69
N LEU A 24 -13.25 17.83 -12.40
CA LEU A 24 -12.03 17.87 -11.61
C LEU A 24 -11.82 16.53 -10.95
N TYR A 25 -10.73 15.82 -11.28
CA TYR A 25 -10.44 14.53 -10.66
C TYR A 25 -9.26 14.63 -9.69
N ILE A 26 -9.50 14.23 -8.45
CA ILE A 26 -8.56 14.31 -7.32
C ILE A 26 -8.36 12.92 -6.71
N ARG A 27 -7.11 12.49 -6.59
CA ARG A 27 -6.78 11.22 -5.95
C ARG A 27 -5.69 11.38 -4.89
N LEU A 28 -5.91 10.74 -3.74
CA LEU A 28 -4.92 10.59 -2.68
C LEU A 28 -4.68 9.12 -2.38
N SER A 29 -3.43 8.72 -2.30
CA SER A 29 -3.05 7.42 -1.73
C SER A 29 -2.89 7.53 -0.22
N VAL A 30 -2.88 6.38 0.49
CA VAL A 30 -2.61 6.33 1.93
C VAL A 30 -1.24 6.95 2.28
N GLU A 31 -0.27 6.84 1.38
CA GLU A 31 1.07 7.42 1.53
C GLU A 31 1.09 8.94 1.31
N ASP A 32 0.25 9.47 0.40
CA ASP A 32 0.15 10.90 0.11
C ASP A 32 -0.45 11.67 1.29
N ASN A 33 -1.32 11.05 2.11
CA ASN A 33 -1.89 11.65 3.31
C ASN A 33 -0.82 12.03 4.37
N LYS A 34 0.36 11.45 4.31
CA LYS A 34 1.49 11.75 5.22
C LYS A 34 2.44 12.83 4.70
N LYS A 35 2.31 13.26 3.44
CA LYS A 35 3.20 14.26 2.83
C LYS A 35 2.57 15.64 2.84
N ARG A 36 3.32 16.64 3.35
CA ARG A 36 2.91 18.06 3.24
C ARG A 36 2.75 18.43 1.76
N GLY A 37 1.62 19.05 1.39
CA GLY A 37 1.35 19.54 0.04
C GLY A 37 0.64 18.56 -0.89
N CYS A 38 0.33 17.34 -0.45
CA CYS A 38 -0.42 16.35 -1.24
C CYS A 38 -1.91 16.24 -0.83
N SER A 39 -2.45 17.16 -0.03
CA SER A 39 -3.84 17.11 0.43
C SER A 39 -4.85 17.36 -0.71
N VAL A 40 -6.10 16.97 -0.49
CA VAL A 40 -7.23 17.29 -1.40
C VAL A 40 -7.33 18.80 -1.61
N GLU A 41 -7.17 19.58 -0.54
CA GLU A 41 -7.24 21.05 -0.54
C GLU A 41 -6.17 21.65 -1.43
N ASN A 42 -4.94 21.17 -1.34
CA ASN A 42 -3.85 21.64 -2.19
C ASN A 42 -4.08 21.31 -3.68
N GLN A 43 -4.62 20.12 -3.98
CA GLN A 43 -4.97 19.78 -5.36
C GLN A 43 -6.09 20.70 -5.87
N LYS A 44 -7.13 20.94 -5.06
CA LYS A 44 -8.22 21.89 -5.40
C LYS A 44 -7.70 23.30 -5.65
N LEU A 45 -6.77 23.78 -4.83
CA LEU A 45 -6.16 25.12 -5.02
C LEU A 45 -5.48 25.24 -6.38
N VAL A 46 -4.63 24.26 -6.74
CA VAL A 46 -3.94 24.25 -8.05
C VAL A 46 -4.91 24.19 -9.20
N LEU A 47 -5.98 23.38 -9.11
CA LEU A 47 -6.98 23.23 -10.15
C LEU A 47 -7.84 24.50 -10.29
N ASN A 48 -8.24 25.14 -9.20
CA ASN A 48 -9.00 26.39 -9.20
C ASN A 48 -8.16 27.56 -9.73
N ASP A 49 -6.88 27.62 -9.36
CA ASP A 49 -5.94 28.62 -9.87
C ASP A 49 -5.83 28.50 -11.41
N PHE A 50 -5.68 27.27 -11.92
CA PHE A 50 -5.65 27.03 -13.36
C PHE A 50 -6.95 27.44 -14.08
N LEU A 51 -8.10 27.32 -13.41
CA LEU A 51 -9.42 27.69 -13.98
C LEU A 51 -9.71 29.18 -13.90
N SER A 52 -9.06 29.94 -12.99
CA SER A 52 -9.34 31.37 -12.77
C SER A 52 -9.20 32.22 -14.02
N ASP A 53 -8.27 31.86 -14.91
CA ASP A 53 -8.01 32.56 -16.17
C ASP A 53 -8.77 31.99 -17.37
N LYS A 54 -9.74 31.07 -17.14
CA LYS A 54 -10.47 30.35 -18.19
C LYS A 54 -11.99 30.48 -18.03
N PRO A 55 -12.60 31.57 -18.43
CA PRO A 55 -14.03 31.82 -18.23
C PRO A 55 -14.94 30.86 -19.01
N ASP A 56 -14.43 30.21 -20.07
CA ASP A 56 -15.16 29.23 -20.85
C ASP A 56 -15.25 27.85 -20.22
N PHE A 57 -14.49 27.60 -19.12
CA PHE A 57 -14.46 26.34 -18.40
C PHE A 57 -15.45 26.37 -17.24
N VAL A 58 -16.48 25.53 -17.30
CA VAL A 58 -17.51 25.41 -16.27
C VAL A 58 -17.34 24.08 -15.56
N VAL A 59 -17.06 24.12 -14.26
CA VAL A 59 -16.91 22.90 -13.46
C VAL A 59 -18.27 22.23 -13.32
N TYR A 60 -18.40 21.02 -13.85
CA TYR A 60 -19.58 20.18 -13.69
C TYR A 60 -19.57 19.53 -12.31
N ASP A 61 -18.50 18.80 -11.96
CA ASP A 61 -18.35 18.19 -10.64
C ASP A 61 -16.88 17.95 -10.28
N THR A 62 -16.63 17.62 -8.99
CA THR A 62 -15.32 17.28 -8.46
C THR A 62 -15.33 15.86 -7.88
N TYR A 63 -14.66 14.95 -8.56
CA TYR A 63 -14.56 13.53 -8.18
C TYR A 63 -13.34 13.28 -7.32
N ILE A 64 -13.55 12.67 -6.15
CA ILE A 64 -12.48 12.48 -5.16
C ILE A 64 -12.38 11.02 -4.76
N ASP A 65 -11.20 10.42 -4.97
CA ASP A 65 -10.85 9.09 -4.48
C ASP A 65 -9.75 9.19 -3.42
N ASN A 66 -10.14 9.04 -2.15
CA ASN A 66 -9.24 9.09 -1.02
C ASN A 66 -8.87 7.68 -0.54
N GLY A 67 -7.57 7.43 -0.31
CA GLY A 67 -7.05 6.12 0.09
C GLY A 67 -6.95 5.10 -1.04
N ALA A 68 -7.21 5.50 -2.28
CA ALA A 68 -7.13 4.61 -3.44
C ALA A 68 -5.71 4.50 -3.98
N THR A 69 -5.28 3.27 -4.29
CA THR A 69 -4.01 3.02 -4.95
C THR A 69 -4.04 3.52 -6.41
N GLY A 70 -2.90 3.96 -6.95
CA GLY A 70 -2.79 4.39 -8.34
C GLY A 70 -2.72 3.23 -9.35
N THR A 71 -2.77 1.98 -8.90
CA THR A 71 -2.48 0.78 -9.70
C THR A 71 -3.72 0.17 -10.39
N ASN A 72 -4.93 0.54 -9.98
CA ASN A 72 -6.17 0.11 -10.62
C ASN A 72 -7.13 1.30 -10.80
N PHE A 73 -8.14 1.13 -11.65
CA PHE A 73 -9.15 2.14 -11.99
C PHE A 73 -10.55 1.80 -11.42
N HIS A 74 -10.69 0.75 -10.60
CA HIS A 74 -11.91 0.42 -9.87
C HIS A 74 -12.05 1.30 -8.62
N ARG A 75 -12.29 2.59 -8.84
CA ARG A 75 -12.42 3.62 -7.79
C ARG A 75 -13.79 4.28 -7.94
N PRO A 76 -14.54 4.46 -6.85
CA PRO A 76 -15.90 4.98 -6.92
C PRO A 76 -16.01 6.34 -7.64
N GLY A 77 -15.16 7.32 -7.27
CA GLY A 77 -15.17 8.64 -7.89
C GLY A 77 -14.76 8.59 -9.36
N PHE A 78 -13.78 7.76 -9.72
CA PHE A 78 -13.37 7.58 -11.12
C PHE A 78 -14.48 6.93 -11.96
N GLN A 79 -15.15 5.89 -11.44
CA GLN A 79 -16.25 5.22 -12.14
C GLN A 79 -17.45 6.16 -12.35
N GLN A 80 -17.77 6.98 -11.35
CA GLN A 80 -18.83 7.99 -11.49
C GLN A 80 -18.47 9.02 -12.56
N MET A 81 -17.23 9.51 -12.59
CA MET A 81 -16.75 10.40 -13.64
C MET A 81 -16.91 9.78 -15.04
N LEU A 82 -16.57 8.49 -15.21
CA LEU A 82 -16.76 7.79 -16.48
C LEU A 82 -18.25 7.71 -16.88
N SER A 83 -19.14 7.43 -15.94
CA SER A 83 -20.58 7.40 -16.18
C SER A 83 -21.13 8.76 -16.65
N ASP A 84 -20.64 9.86 -16.05
CA ASP A 84 -21.04 11.21 -16.44
C ASP A 84 -20.44 11.63 -17.79
N ILE A 85 -19.26 11.09 -18.15
CA ILE A 85 -18.70 11.23 -19.51
C ILE A 85 -19.58 10.51 -20.53
N GLU A 86 -19.96 9.25 -20.24
CA GLU A 86 -20.84 8.46 -21.13
C GLU A 86 -22.23 9.09 -21.29
N ALA A 87 -22.73 9.76 -20.25
CA ALA A 87 -23.97 10.54 -20.32
C ALA A 87 -23.83 11.87 -21.11
N GLY A 88 -22.59 12.24 -21.49
CA GLY A 88 -22.32 13.45 -22.26
C GLY A 88 -22.34 14.74 -21.43
N HIS A 89 -22.27 14.64 -20.10
CA HIS A 89 -22.27 15.82 -19.22
C HIS A 89 -20.89 16.48 -19.13
N ILE A 90 -19.82 15.74 -19.44
CA ILE A 90 -18.43 16.16 -19.30
C ILE A 90 -17.73 16.05 -20.65
N ASN A 91 -17.03 17.10 -21.05
CA ASN A 91 -16.19 17.13 -22.25
C ASN A 91 -14.72 17.50 -21.94
N CYS A 92 -14.36 17.69 -20.65
CA CYS A 92 -13.00 17.94 -20.23
C CYS A 92 -12.75 17.33 -18.85
N VAL A 93 -11.62 16.63 -18.70
CA VAL A 93 -11.13 16.12 -17.41
C VAL A 93 -9.84 16.84 -17.07
N ILE A 94 -9.77 17.42 -15.87
CA ILE A 94 -8.58 18.12 -15.37
C ILE A 94 -8.07 17.44 -14.10
N VAL A 95 -6.78 17.15 -14.09
CA VAL A 95 -6.05 16.61 -12.92
C VAL A 95 -4.88 17.52 -12.57
N LYS A 96 -4.39 17.44 -11.33
CA LYS A 96 -3.19 18.18 -10.95
C LYS A 96 -1.98 17.71 -11.75
N ASP A 97 -1.73 16.41 -11.78
CA ASP A 97 -0.63 15.77 -12.50
C ASP A 97 -1.08 14.39 -13.01
N LEU A 98 -0.34 13.81 -13.98
CA LEU A 98 -0.66 12.51 -14.59
C LEU A 98 -0.74 11.38 -13.55
N SER A 99 0.03 11.46 -12.47
CA SER A 99 0.01 10.44 -11.42
C SER A 99 -1.34 10.37 -10.67
N ARG A 100 -2.15 11.45 -10.73
CA ARG A 100 -3.50 11.48 -10.14
C ARG A 100 -4.46 10.62 -10.94
N LEU A 101 -4.33 10.56 -12.26
CA LEU A 101 -5.13 9.66 -13.09
C LEU A 101 -4.77 8.20 -12.79
N GLY A 102 -3.51 7.83 -12.96
CA GLY A 102 -3.02 6.48 -12.69
C GLY A 102 -1.50 6.39 -12.60
N ARG A 103 -1.00 5.32 -11.98
CA ARG A 103 0.44 4.98 -11.93
C ARG A 103 0.79 3.85 -12.90
N ASN A 104 -0.21 3.11 -13.38
CA ASN A 104 -0.03 2.11 -14.42
C ASN A 104 -0.02 2.79 -15.79
N SER A 105 1.09 2.68 -16.51
CA SER A 105 1.29 3.31 -17.82
C SER A 105 0.33 2.82 -18.87
N ILE A 106 0.02 1.51 -18.87
CA ILE A 106 -0.85 0.88 -19.88
C ILE A 106 -2.28 1.39 -19.74
N ASP A 107 -2.83 1.32 -18.53
CA ASP A 107 -4.21 1.73 -18.27
C ASP A 107 -4.37 3.26 -18.40
N THR A 108 -3.38 4.05 -17.94
CA THR A 108 -3.40 5.51 -18.08
C THR A 108 -3.36 5.91 -19.55
N GLY A 109 -2.51 5.27 -20.35
CA GLY A 109 -2.45 5.46 -21.81
C GLY A 109 -3.76 5.10 -22.49
N TYR A 110 -4.38 3.97 -22.13
CA TYR A 110 -5.68 3.57 -22.66
C TYR A 110 -6.75 4.65 -22.42
N TYR A 111 -6.86 5.17 -21.18
CA TYR A 111 -7.87 6.21 -20.90
C TYR A 111 -7.58 7.51 -21.65
N ILE A 112 -6.34 7.97 -21.73
CA ILE A 112 -6.01 9.23 -22.40
C ILE A 112 -6.10 9.10 -23.92
N GLU A 113 -5.53 8.06 -24.52
CA GLU A 113 -5.39 7.94 -25.97
C GLU A 113 -6.60 7.30 -26.64
N GLN A 114 -7.35 6.43 -25.94
CA GLN A 114 -8.48 5.71 -26.52
C GLN A 114 -9.81 6.16 -25.93
N TYR A 115 -9.99 6.04 -24.60
CA TYR A 115 -11.30 6.26 -23.99
C TYR A 115 -11.74 7.72 -24.09
N PHE A 116 -10.93 8.67 -23.61
CA PHE A 116 -11.27 10.10 -23.66
C PHE A 116 -11.36 10.60 -25.10
N HIS A 117 -10.47 10.14 -25.97
CA HIS A 117 -10.53 10.49 -27.39
C HIS A 117 -11.83 9.99 -28.06
N ALA A 118 -12.24 8.74 -27.82
CA ALA A 118 -13.48 8.16 -28.36
C ALA A 118 -14.75 8.91 -27.90
N HIS A 119 -14.72 9.50 -26.69
CA HIS A 119 -15.82 10.30 -26.14
C HIS A 119 -15.67 11.81 -26.38
N ASN A 120 -14.70 12.25 -27.19
CA ASN A 120 -14.36 13.65 -27.41
C ASN A 120 -14.12 14.46 -26.13
N VAL A 121 -13.49 13.83 -25.13
CA VAL A 121 -13.14 14.44 -23.85
C VAL A 121 -11.70 14.92 -23.89
N ARG A 122 -11.51 16.23 -23.70
CA ARG A 122 -10.18 16.82 -23.49
C ARG A 122 -9.61 16.42 -22.14
N PHE A 123 -8.34 16.08 -22.09
CA PHE A 123 -7.66 15.76 -20.83
C PHE A 123 -6.50 16.72 -20.58
N ILE A 124 -6.43 17.28 -19.36
CA ILE A 124 -5.43 18.26 -18.94
C ILE A 124 -4.78 17.84 -17.64
N ALA A 125 -3.44 17.75 -17.59
CA ALA A 125 -2.66 17.60 -16.37
C ALA A 125 -1.85 18.89 -16.13
N VAL A 126 -2.29 19.69 -15.16
CA VAL A 126 -1.87 21.09 -14.98
C VAL A 126 -0.38 21.22 -14.74
N THR A 127 0.17 20.53 -13.71
CA THR A 127 1.58 20.67 -13.35
C THR A 127 2.53 19.98 -14.33
N ASP A 128 2.03 19.03 -15.11
CA ASP A 128 2.78 18.36 -16.18
C ASP A 128 2.74 19.12 -17.49
N GLN A 129 1.97 20.23 -17.56
CA GLN A 129 1.73 21.00 -18.79
C GLN A 129 1.28 20.12 -19.96
N PHE A 130 0.46 19.11 -19.63
CA PHE A 130 -0.05 18.16 -20.61
C PHE A 130 -1.52 18.49 -20.95
N ASP A 131 -1.82 18.63 -22.24
CA ASP A 131 -3.15 18.95 -22.75
C ASP A 131 -3.37 18.19 -24.05
N THR A 132 -4.43 17.40 -24.14
CA THR A 132 -4.75 16.63 -25.35
C THR A 132 -5.25 17.50 -26.52
N ALA A 133 -5.67 18.74 -26.26
CA ALA A 133 -6.07 19.68 -27.33
C ALA A 133 -4.85 20.35 -27.99
N ASP A 134 -3.66 20.31 -27.35
CA ASP A 134 -2.45 20.85 -27.94
C ASP A 134 -1.90 19.89 -28.99
N SER A 135 -1.87 20.32 -30.24
CA SER A 135 -1.38 19.51 -31.38
C SER A 135 0.10 19.08 -31.22
N GLY A 136 0.90 19.82 -30.45
CA GLY A 136 2.26 19.41 -30.06
C GLY A 136 2.30 18.17 -29.17
N ASN A 137 1.27 17.95 -28.35
CA ASN A 137 1.14 16.78 -27.48
C ASN A 137 0.55 15.54 -28.17
N LEU A 138 -0.26 15.71 -29.21
CA LEU A 138 -0.78 14.60 -30.04
C LEU A 138 0.32 13.88 -30.84
N HIS A 139 1.39 14.59 -31.20
CA HIS A 139 2.59 13.98 -31.78
C HIS A 139 3.51 13.34 -30.70
N GLY A 140 3.13 13.49 -29.44
CA GLY A 140 3.84 12.99 -28.26
C GLY A 140 3.48 11.54 -27.88
N GLY A 141 3.13 10.66 -28.81
CA GLY A 141 2.97 9.23 -28.55
C GLY A 141 4.20 8.57 -27.87
N ILE A 142 5.34 9.27 -27.85
CA ILE A 142 6.56 8.88 -27.15
C ILE A 142 6.67 9.55 -25.77
N MET A 143 6.11 10.75 -25.56
CA MET A 143 6.32 11.50 -24.31
C MET A 143 5.57 10.89 -23.12
N LEU A 144 4.36 10.39 -23.29
CA LEU A 144 3.59 9.75 -22.22
C LEU A 144 4.21 8.41 -21.80
N PRO A 145 4.54 7.48 -22.70
CA PRO A 145 5.33 6.29 -22.37
C PRO A 145 6.67 6.62 -21.71
N LEU A 146 7.39 7.65 -22.16
CA LEU A 146 8.65 8.07 -21.57
C LEU A 146 8.49 8.59 -20.13
N LYS A 147 7.51 9.47 -19.86
CA LYS A 147 7.20 9.92 -18.50
C LYS A 147 6.81 8.74 -17.59
N ASN A 148 6.04 7.80 -18.10
CA ASN A 148 5.65 6.61 -17.35
C ASN A 148 6.85 5.69 -17.06
N MET A 149 7.75 5.49 -18.04
CA MET A 149 9.02 4.77 -17.82
C MET A 149 9.88 5.46 -16.76
N ILE A 150 9.97 6.79 -16.80
CA ILE A 150 10.71 7.58 -15.80
C ILE A 150 10.10 7.40 -14.42
N ASN A 151 8.75 7.51 -14.30
CA ASN A 151 8.05 7.32 -13.02
C ASN A 151 8.22 5.90 -12.47
N GLU A 152 8.20 4.88 -13.33
CA GLU A 152 8.46 3.49 -12.96
C GLU A 152 9.91 3.30 -12.52
N ALA A 153 10.87 3.89 -13.24
CA ALA A 153 12.29 3.88 -12.87
C ALA A 153 12.53 4.54 -11.50
N TYR A 154 11.86 5.68 -11.22
CA TYR A 154 11.90 6.31 -9.89
C TYR A 154 11.31 5.42 -8.81
N ALA A 155 10.17 4.77 -9.05
CA ALA A 155 9.55 3.86 -8.08
C ALA A 155 10.48 2.67 -7.76
N LEU A 156 11.15 2.12 -8.78
CA LEU A 156 12.13 1.04 -8.62
C LEU A 156 13.37 1.52 -7.85
N ASP A 157 13.88 2.72 -8.14
CA ASP A 157 15.03 3.30 -7.42
C ASP A 157 14.71 3.57 -5.95
N ILE A 158 13.55 4.17 -5.66
CA ILE A 158 13.08 4.37 -4.29
C ILE A 158 12.93 3.01 -3.57
N GLY A 159 12.36 2.01 -4.23
CA GLY A 159 12.23 0.66 -3.67
C GLY A 159 13.58 0.01 -3.36
N ARG A 160 14.59 0.21 -4.21
CA ARG A 160 15.97 -0.26 -3.97
C ARG A 160 16.60 0.46 -2.78
N LYS A 161 16.44 1.78 -2.68
CA LYS A 161 16.98 2.59 -1.57
C LYS A 161 16.37 2.19 -0.23
N ILE A 162 15.05 2.00 -0.17
CA ILE A 162 14.36 1.54 1.05
C ILE A 162 14.86 0.15 1.46
N LYS A 163 15.01 -0.79 0.50
CA LYS A 163 15.56 -2.12 0.78
C LYS A 163 17.02 -2.07 1.26
N ALA A 164 17.84 -1.22 0.66
CA ALA A 164 19.23 -1.04 1.06
C ALA A 164 19.33 -0.45 2.48
N GLN A 165 18.53 0.57 2.80
CA GLN A 165 18.46 1.17 4.12
C GLN A 165 17.98 0.18 5.18
N ALA A 166 16.91 -0.58 4.90
CA ALA A 166 16.43 -1.62 5.80
C ALA A 166 17.51 -2.70 6.03
N ARG A 167 18.24 -3.11 4.97
CA ARG A 167 19.33 -4.08 5.10
C ARG A 167 20.50 -3.54 5.94
N GLN A 168 20.82 -2.25 5.81
CA GLN A 168 21.83 -1.62 6.64
C GLN A 168 21.40 -1.57 8.10
N ALA A 169 20.18 -1.13 8.41
CA ALA A 169 19.63 -1.12 9.76
C ALA A 169 19.65 -2.53 10.41
N MET A 170 19.31 -3.59 9.65
CA MET A 170 19.48 -4.97 10.16
C MET A 170 20.91 -5.28 10.54
N LYS A 171 21.93 -4.86 9.75
CA LYS A 171 23.36 -5.09 10.06
C LYS A 171 23.82 -4.29 11.27
N ASP A 172 23.25 -3.13 11.49
CA ASP A 172 23.54 -2.27 12.63
C ASP A 172 22.89 -2.79 13.93
N GLY A 173 22.11 -3.88 13.84
CA GLY A 173 21.45 -4.52 14.98
C GLY A 173 20.06 -3.98 15.29
N ASP A 174 19.49 -3.20 14.41
CA ASP A 174 18.13 -2.66 14.54
C ASP A 174 17.09 -3.73 14.23
N TYR A 175 16.06 -3.81 15.06
CA TYR A 175 14.90 -4.65 14.79
C TYR A 175 13.94 -3.97 13.81
N ILE A 176 13.85 -4.48 12.59
CA ILE A 176 12.99 -3.89 11.55
C ILE A 176 11.60 -4.53 11.43
N GLY A 177 11.31 -5.55 12.22
CA GLY A 177 9.99 -6.20 12.20
C GLY A 177 8.86 -5.21 12.54
N ALA A 178 7.73 -5.34 11.89
CA ALA A 178 6.57 -4.48 12.15
C ALA A 178 6.06 -4.58 13.59
N ARG A 179 6.15 -5.77 14.19
CA ARG A 179 5.70 -6.05 15.58
C ARG A 179 6.79 -6.80 16.33
N ALA A 180 6.95 -6.50 17.62
CA ALA A 180 7.89 -7.20 18.47
C ALA A 180 7.55 -8.71 18.60
N PRO A 181 8.52 -9.61 18.79
CA PRO A 181 8.26 -11.00 19.16
C PRO A 181 7.49 -11.08 20.49
N TYR A 182 6.76 -12.18 20.73
CA TYR A 182 6.09 -12.40 22.00
C TYR A 182 7.12 -12.52 23.12
N GLY A 183 6.92 -11.87 24.25
CA GLY A 183 7.92 -11.73 25.32
C GLY A 183 8.70 -10.41 25.24
N TYR A 184 8.63 -9.71 24.11
CA TYR A 184 9.24 -8.41 23.92
C TYR A 184 8.19 -7.37 23.50
N ARG A 185 8.50 -6.11 23.74
CA ARG A 185 7.81 -4.93 23.20
C ARG A 185 8.82 -4.01 22.52
N LYS A 186 8.35 -3.17 21.62
CA LYS A 186 9.19 -2.12 21.05
C LYS A 186 9.40 -1.01 22.07
N ASP A 187 10.58 -0.41 22.07
CA ASP A 187 10.84 0.79 22.83
C ASP A 187 9.96 1.95 22.29
N PRO A 188 9.25 2.69 23.15
CA PRO A 188 8.45 3.85 22.73
C PRO A 188 9.28 4.97 22.10
N ASP A 189 10.55 5.13 22.55
CA ASP A 189 11.45 6.17 22.08
C ASP A 189 12.23 5.75 20.83
N ASP A 190 12.48 4.44 20.67
CA ASP A 190 13.17 3.87 19.51
C ASP A 190 12.50 2.58 19.04
N CYS A 191 11.65 2.68 18.04
CA CYS A 191 10.88 1.54 17.52
C CYS A 191 11.74 0.41 16.92
N HIS A 192 13.05 0.58 16.81
CA HIS A 192 14.02 -0.43 16.36
C HIS A 192 14.64 -1.23 17.48
N LYS A 193 14.39 -0.86 18.75
CA LYS A 193 14.86 -1.60 19.93
C LYS A 193 13.78 -2.48 20.53
N LEU A 194 14.23 -3.63 21.04
CA LEU A 194 13.39 -4.58 21.77
C LEU A 194 13.65 -4.45 23.28
N LEU A 195 12.58 -4.24 24.03
CA LEU A 195 12.56 -4.27 25.49
C LEU A 195 11.79 -5.50 25.97
N ILE A 196 12.17 -6.06 27.09
CA ILE A 196 11.43 -7.16 27.72
C ILE A 196 10.00 -6.69 28.07
N ASP A 197 9.01 -7.49 27.72
CA ASP A 197 7.63 -7.28 28.15
C ASP A 197 7.36 -8.11 29.40
N GLU A 198 7.24 -7.43 30.55
CA GLU A 198 7.06 -8.07 31.86
C GLU A 198 5.83 -8.96 31.95
N ASN A 199 4.81 -8.72 31.13
CA ASN A 199 3.58 -9.52 31.12
C ASN A 199 3.73 -10.84 30.36
N THR A 200 4.55 -10.87 29.32
CA THR A 200 4.66 -12.03 28.41
C THR A 200 6.00 -12.76 28.51
N ALA A 201 7.07 -12.11 28.96
CA ALA A 201 8.37 -12.74 29.14
C ALA A 201 8.36 -13.94 30.14
N PRO A 202 7.61 -13.92 31.24
CA PRO A 202 7.51 -15.09 32.13
C PRO A 202 6.91 -16.32 31.43
N VAL A 203 5.95 -16.09 30.50
CA VAL A 203 5.33 -17.19 29.73
C VAL A 203 6.37 -17.81 28.79
N VAL A 204 7.20 -16.97 28.14
CA VAL A 204 8.30 -17.46 27.29
C VAL A 204 9.28 -18.28 28.11
N LYS A 205 9.71 -17.82 29.31
CA LYS A 205 10.59 -18.57 30.20
C LYS A 205 9.99 -19.93 30.54
N GLN A 206 8.71 -19.98 30.90
CA GLN A 206 8.00 -21.21 31.25
C GLN A 206 7.94 -22.21 30.07
N ILE A 207 7.74 -21.71 28.83
CA ILE A 207 7.76 -22.57 27.63
C ILE A 207 9.14 -23.21 27.46
N PHE A 208 10.22 -22.44 27.61
CA PHE A 208 11.59 -22.99 27.52
C PHE A 208 11.92 -23.95 28.68
N GLU A 209 11.45 -23.70 29.89
CA GLU A 209 11.61 -24.60 31.03
C GLU A 209 10.93 -25.94 30.78
N TRP A 210 9.66 -25.95 30.36
CA TRP A 210 8.97 -27.19 30.02
C TRP A 210 9.62 -27.95 28.87
N ALA A 211 10.12 -27.22 27.84
CA ALA A 211 10.86 -27.88 26.76
C ALA A 211 12.17 -28.48 27.25
N HIS A 212 12.90 -27.81 28.15
CA HIS A 212 14.12 -28.33 28.79
C HIS A 212 13.85 -29.58 29.68
N GLU A 213 12.69 -29.64 30.31
CA GLU A 213 12.19 -30.79 31.06
C GLU A 213 11.64 -31.91 30.15
N HIS A 214 11.83 -31.80 28.82
CA HIS A 214 11.35 -32.76 27.82
C HIS A 214 9.83 -32.95 27.79
N VAL A 215 9.06 -31.95 28.22
CA VAL A 215 7.59 -31.98 28.12
C VAL A 215 7.18 -31.90 26.65
N ALA A 216 6.36 -32.84 26.21
CA ALA A 216 5.89 -32.90 24.83
C ALA A 216 5.18 -31.59 24.42
N LEU A 217 5.43 -31.08 23.20
CA LEU A 217 4.88 -29.80 22.68
C LEU A 217 3.36 -29.71 22.82
N ASN A 218 2.64 -30.80 22.55
CA ASN A 218 1.18 -30.84 22.69
C ASN A 218 0.72 -30.65 24.14
N ARG A 219 1.55 -31.11 25.13
CA ARG A 219 1.27 -30.91 26.53
C ARG A 219 1.50 -29.45 26.92
N ILE A 220 2.58 -28.83 26.42
CA ILE A 220 2.87 -27.40 26.64
C ILE A 220 1.70 -26.57 26.13
N VAL A 221 1.23 -26.84 24.91
CA VAL A 221 0.08 -26.14 24.31
C VAL A 221 -1.19 -26.31 25.16
N ARG A 222 -1.44 -27.52 25.66
CA ARG A 222 -2.57 -27.79 26.54
C ARG A 222 -2.49 -26.98 27.81
N ASN A 223 -1.35 -27.05 28.50
CA ASN A 223 -1.12 -26.33 29.77
C ASN A 223 -1.38 -24.81 29.57
N LEU A 224 -0.80 -24.19 28.52
CA LEU A 224 -1.00 -22.77 28.23
C LEU A 224 -2.47 -22.40 28.00
N ASN A 225 -3.22 -23.26 27.30
CA ASN A 225 -4.63 -23.03 27.05
C ASN A 225 -5.50 -23.27 28.30
N GLU A 226 -5.17 -24.27 29.14
CA GLU A 226 -5.85 -24.56 30.40
C GLU A 226 -5.64 -23.46 31.43
N MET A 227 -4.43 -22.86 31.46
CA MET A 227 -4.09 -21.70 32.29
C MET A 227 -4.76 -20.41 31.81
N GLY A 228 -5.47 -20.41 30.66
CA GLY A 228 -6.11 -19.23 30.09
C GLY A 228 -5.14 -18.16 29.55
N ILE A 229 -3.88 -18.50 29.31
CA ILE A 229 -2.88 -17.55 28.83
C ILE A 229 -3.19 -17.20 27.38
N PRO A 230 -3.35 -15.90 27.03
CA PRO A 230 -3.69 -15.50 25.69
C PRO A 230 -2.55 -15.81 24.71
N ALA A 231 -2.90 -16.40 23.55
CA ALA A 231 -1.94 -16.64 22.49
C ALA A 231 -1.37 -15.30 21.95
N PRO A 232 -0.17 -15.27 21.33
CA PRO A 232 0.49 -14.04 20.89
C PRO A 232 -0.35 -13.09 20.07
N SER A 233 -1.16 -13.61 19.13
CA SER A 233 -2.06 -12.78 18.30
C SER A 233 -3.20 -12.17 19.14
N HIS A 234 -3.71 -12.90 20.12
CA HIS A 234 -4.77 -12.41 20.99
C HIS A 234 -4.24 -11.36 21.97
N TYR A 235 -3.07 -11.59 22.58
CA TYR A 235 -2.40 -10.60 23.42
C TYR A 235 -2.17 -9.28 22.67
N LYS A 236 -1.64 -9.36 21.44
CA LYS A 236 -1.42 -8.17 20.59
C LYS A 236 -2.69 -7.44 20.17
N LYS A 237 -3.82 -8.13 20.19
CA LYS A 237 -5.13 -7.47 20.01
C LYS A 237 -5.51 -6.67 21.26
N THR A 238 -5.31 -7.24 22.45
CA THR A 238 -5.64 -6.55 23.71
C THR A 238 -4.75 -5.35 23.96
N THR A 239 -3.51 -5.36 23.48
CA THR A 239 -2.57 -4.22 23.55
C THR A 239 -2.77 -3.21 22.42
N GLY A 240 -3.69 -3.47 21.46
CA GLY A 240 -3.96 -2.56 20.34
C GLY A 240 -2.97 -2.62 19.18
N GLU A 241 -1.97 -3.53 19.23
CA GLU A 241 -1.00 -3.70 18.14
C GLU A 241 -1.61 -4.34 16.88
N ILE A 242 -2.71 -5.09 17.03
CA ILE A 242 -3.47 -5.72 15.94
C ILE A 242 -4.91 -5.24 15.99
N THR A 243 -5.32 -4.55 14.93
CA THR A 243 -6.70 -4.06 14.78
C THR A 243 -7.53 -4.90 13.80
N SER A 244 -6.85 -5.62 12.87
CA SER A 244 -7.54 -6.41 11.83
C SER A 244 -8.03 -7.76 12.36
N PRO A 245 -9.33 -8.07 12.29
CA PRO A 245 -9.91 -9.33 12.80
C PRO A 245 -9.31 -10.60 12.17
N GLY A 246 -8.99 -10.56 10.87
CA GLY A 246 -8.46 -11.71 10.11
C GLY A 246 -7.08 -12.20 10.56
N LEU A 247 -6.35 -11.40 11.35
CA LEU A 247 -5.00 -11.75 11.85
C LEU A 247 -5.02 -12.47 13.21
N ILE A 248 -6.18 -12.64 13.85
CA ILE A 248 -6.28 -13.08 15.26
C ILE A 248 -6.39 -14.60 15.37
N GLY A 249 -6.89 -15.28 14.34
CA GLY A 249 -7.12 -16.73 14.37
C GLY A 249 -8.07 -17.15 15.51
N SER A 250 -7.87 -18.36 16.06
CA SER A 250 -8.71 -18.90 17.13
C SER A 250 -8.43 -18.29 18.52
N GLY A 251 -7.38 -17.49 18.66
CA GLY A 251 -6.95 -16.94 19.95
C GLY A 251 -6.27 -17.96 20.90
N LYS A 252 -6.22 -19.23 20.51
CA LYS A 252 -5.64 -20.32 21.30
C LYS A 252 -4.20 -20.61 20.86
N TRP A 253 -3.41 -21.07 21.80
CA TRP A 253 -2.08 -21.59 21.53
C TRP A 253 -2.13 -22.81 20.63
N GLN A 254 -1.17 -22.90 19.72
CA GLN A 254 -0.99 -23.99 18.77
C GLN A 254 0.46 -24.49 18.81
N THR A 255 0.70 -25.76 18.52
CA THR A 255 2.02 -26.39 18.50
C THR A 255 3.01 -25.61 17.63
N ARG A 256 2.57 -25.15 16.45
CA ARG A 256 3.39 -24.34 15.55
C ARG A 256 3.85 -23.01 16.17
N THR A 257 3.03 -22.41 17.05
CA THR A 257 3.38 -21.14 17.72
C THR A 257 4.47 -21.39 18.77
N VAL A 258 4.32 -22.47 19.54
CA VAL A 258 5.33 -22.88 20.54
C VAL A 258 6.66 -23.24 19.86
N MET A 259 6.63 -24.03 18.77
CA MET A 259 7.83 -24.36 17.99
C MET A 259 8.55 -23.09 17.51
N LYS A 260 7.84 -22.13 16.94
CA LYS A 260 8.44 -20.87 16.49
C LYS A 260 9.10 -20.08 17.61
N ILE A 261 8.58 -20.16 18.82
CA ILE A 261 9.21 -19.53 19.99
C ILE A 261 10.50 -20.26 20.33
N LEU A 262 10.47 -21.58 20.43
CA LEU A 262 11.64 -22.39 20.79
C LEU A 262 12.77 -22.34 19.75
N GLU A 263 12.44 -22.20 18.46
CA GLU A 263 13.39 -22.10 17.34
C GLU A 263 13.96 -20.69 17.13
N SER A 264 13.51 -19.71 17.91
CA SER A 264 13.87 -18.31 17.63
C SER A 264 15.02 -17.83 18.49
N GLU A 265 16.11 -17.45 17.85
CA GLU A 265 17.34 -16.92 18.48
C GLU A 265 17.12 -15.57 19.19
N VAL A 266 16.03 -14.88 18.88
CA VAL A 266 15.71 -13.60 19.51
C VAL A 266 15.63 -13.69 21.04
N TYR A 267 15.26 -14.83 21.58
CA TYR A 267 15.13 -15.02 23.02
C TYR A 267 16.49 -15.15 23.75
N THR A 268 17.56 -15.39 23.02
CA THR A 268 18.94 -15.38 23.51
C THR A 268 19.66 -14.05 23.36
N GLY A 269 18.96 -13.03 22.85
CA GLY A 269 19.50 -11.68 22.62
C GLY A 269 20.07 -11.46 21.22
N ASP A 270 20.01 -12.45 20.34
CA ASP A 270 20.52 -12.39 18.99
C ASP A 270 19.39 -12.07 17.99
N LEU A 271 19.66 -11.20 17.01
CA LEU A 271 18.71 -10.93 15.92
C LEU A 271 19.12 -11.71 14.67
N VAL A 272 18.20 -12.53 14.17
CA VAL A 272 18.30 -13.20 12.86
C VAL A 272 17.20 -12.68 11.96
N GLN A 273 17.57 -11.80 11.06
CA GLN A 273 16.66 -11.09 10.15
C GLN A 273 16.92 -11.48 8.69
N GLY A 274 16.07 -11.04 7.76
CA GLY A 274 16.22 -11.38 6.32
C GLY A 274 15.74 -12.80 5.97
N LYS A 275 15.00 -13.48 6.87
CA LYS A 275 14.46 -14.85 6.65
C LYS A 275 13.51 -14.95 5.45
N THR A 276 12.93 -13.84 4.99
CA THR A 276 11.97 -13.80 3.86
C THR A 276 12.25 -12.65 2.92
N LYS A 277 11.89 -12.80 1.64
CA LYS A 277 11.92 -11.77 0.61
C LYS A 277 10.60 -11.73 -0.15
N ILE A 278 10.27 -10.60 -0.76
CA ILE A 278 9.10 -10.46 -1.62
C ILE A 278 9.55 -10.65 -3.06
N VAL A 279 8.94 -11.63 -3.75
CA VAL A 279 9.09 -11.89 -5.18
C VAL A 279 7.68 -11.94 -5.77
N ASP A 280 7.43 -11.17 -6.82
CA ASP A 280 6.12 -11.10 -7.51
C ASP A 280 4.94 -10.91 -6.56
N HIS A 281 5.08 -9.96 -5.62
CA HIS A 281 4.10 -9.65 -4.57
C HIS A 281 3.84 -10.78 -3.56
N GLN A 282 4.60 -11.88 -3.63
CA GLN A 282 4.49 -13.00 -2.69
C GLN A 282 5.69 -13.03 -1.75
N GLN A 283 5.41 -13.31 -0.48
CA GLN A 283 6.46 -13.52 0.51
C GLN A 283 7.00 -14.94 0.40
N VAL A 284 8.26 -15.06 0.00
CA VAL A 284 8.96 -16.35 -0.12
C VAL A 284 10.11 -16.44 0.89
N LYS A 285 10.49 -17.66 1.26
CA LYS A 285 11.65 -17.90 2.11
C LYS A 285 12.92 -17.42 1.38
N ALA A 286 13.73 -16.62 2.05
CA ALA A 286 15.03 -16.20 1.50
C ALA A 286 16.05 -17.32 1.68
N GLY A 287 17.07 -17.37 0.81
CA GLY A 287 18.21 -18.26 0.99
C GLY A 287 19.09 -17.83 2.18
N GLU A 288 19.97 -18.71 2.61
CA GLU A 288 20.89 -18.47 3.75
C GLU A 288 21.78 -17.24 3.54
N ASP A 289 22.16 -16.93 2.31
CA ASP A 289 22.95 -15.75 1.95
C ASP A 289 22.25 -14.40 2.26
N ASN A 290 20.96 -14.41 2.50
CA ASN A 290 20.18 -13.21 2.84
C ASN A 290 20.00 -13.03 4.35
N LEU A 291 20.37 -14.01 5.15
CA LEU A 291 20.29 -13.93 6.60
C LEU A 291 21.30 -12.91 7.13
N ILE A 292 20.84 -12.07 8.03
CA ILE A 292 21.68 -11.12 8.76
C ILE A 292 21.56 -11.47 10.23
N ILE A 293 22.68 -11.87 10.81
CA ILE A 293 22.76 -12.30 12.20
C ILE A 293 23.61 -11.26 12.95
N VAL A 294 23.00 -10.64 13.96
CA VAL A 294 23.69 -9.70 14.84
C VAL A 294 23.48 -10.18 16.27
N LYS A 295 24.60 -10.38 17.00
CA LYS A 295 24.58 -10.92 18.35
C LYS A 295 24.43 -9.82 19.41
N CYS A 296 23.82 -10.18 20.54
CA CYS A 296 23.70 -9.33 21.73
C CYS A 296 23.10 -7.94 21.45
N THR A 297 22.04 -7.87 20.66
CA THR A 297 21.38 -6.62 20.30
C THR A 297 20.41 -6.12 21.36
N HIS A 298 19.92 -6.99 22.23
CA HIS A 298 18.92 -6.69 23.27
C HIS A 298 19.05 -7.65 24.45
N GLU A 299 18.37 -7.33 25.54
CA GLU A 299 18.40 -8.14 26.75
C GLU A 299 17.76 -9.52 26.51
N PRO A 300 18.46 -10.64 26.77
CA PRO A 300 17.95 -11.99 26.56
C PRO A 300 16.92 -12.39 27.62
N ILE A 301 15.80 -12.99 27.18
CA ILE A 301 14.84 -13.62 28.10
C ILE A 301 15.41 -14.97 28.62
N ILE A 302 16.14 -15.69 27.77
CA ILE A 302 16.71 -17.01 28.05
C ILE A 302 18.24 -16.93 28.01
N LYS A 303 18.91 -17.44 29.03
CA LYS A 303 20.38 -17.55 29.04
C LYS A 303 20.83 -18.69 28.11
N ILE A 304 21.94 -18.47 27.38
CA ILE A 304 22.44 -19.33 26.28
C ILE A 304 22.53 -20.83 26.67
N GLY A 305 22.81 -21.17 27.93
CA GLY A 305 22.87 -22.57 28.39
C GLY A 305 21.53 -23.33 28.41
N ARG A 306 20.38 -22.67 28.19
CA ARG A 306 19.03 -23.26 28.20
C ARG A 306 18.32 -23.18 26.86
N ALA A 307 18.98 -22.62 25.85
CA ALA A 307 18.37 -22.36 24.50
C ALA A 307 18.54 -23.56 23.54
N HIS A 308 19.37 -24.54 23.85
CA HIS A 308 19.53 -25.76 23.04
C HIS A 308 18.66 -26.87 23.65
N VAL A 309 17.41 -26.93 23.18
CA VAL A 309 16.48 -28.02 23.51
C VAL A 309 16.08 -28.73 22.22
#